data_13e564cf09f18bd28219d2945aadb3a3
#
_entry.id   13e564cf09f18bd28219d2945aadb3a3
#
_cell.length_a   1.000
_cell.length_b   1.000
_cell.length_c   1.000
_cell.angle_alpha   90.00
_cell.angle_beta   90.00
_cell.angle_gamma   90.00
#
_symmetry.space_group_name_H-M   'P 1'
#
loop_
_entity.id
_entity.type
_entity.pdbx_description
1 polymer ?
#
loop_
_entity_poly.entity_id
_entity_poly.type
_entity_poly.pdbx_seq_one_letter_code
_entity_poly.pdbx_strand_id
1 'polypeptide(L)'
;MEGAVTVHPTKGSLLGYYSDIVVHRDVKDRVKEFYDIRGCKFVHARENSLASNRLVLRMLKQMGEDASFFSDIQASGDHMSSIEMVVSKKAEVAVVDSLSLSNYLTRHYYQQPELHLQVSWGPLPPHPIIFNTKLPADLVKRIEESLLSLQKKPGWKERLENFSITGFHKTSFDNYLEAIDILEATQSLTLASNITLNFNFNVSFG
;
A
#
# COMPACT_ATOMS: atom_id res chain seq x y z
N MET A 1 19.88 -2.77 9.01
CA MET A 1 18.56 -2.96 8.38
C MET A 1 18.75 -3.42 6.95
N GLU A 2 17.93 -4.35 6.50
CA GLU A 2 17.87 -4.83 5.13
C GLU A 2 16.51 -4.51 4.53
N GLY A 3 16.47 -4.18 3.24
CA GLY A 3 15.26 -3.91 2.51
C GLY A 3 15.10 -4.88 1.34
N ALA A 4 13.86 -5.24 1.04
CA ALA A 4 13.56 -6.08 -0.12
C ALA A 4 13.70 -5.28 -1.42
N VAL A 5 14.34 -5.88 -2.43
CA VAL A 5 14.29 -5.40 -3.82
C VAL A 5 13.08 -6.04 -4.48
N THR A 6 12.17 -5.21 -4.93
CA THR A 6 10.88 -5.65 -5.49
C THR A 6 10.81 -5.43 -6.99
N VAL A 7 9.87 -6.05 -7.67
CA VAL A 7 9.60 -5.83 -9.08
C VAL A 7 8.23 -5.17 -9.23
N HIS A 8 8.22 -4.02 -9.88
CA HIS A 8 6.98 -3.35 -10.25
C HIS A 8 6.66 -3.62 -11.73
N PRO A 9 5.40 -3.91 -12.10
CA PRO A 9 5.02 -4.30 -13.48
C PRO A 9 5.48 -3.31 -14.56
N THR A 10 5.50 -2.01 -14.26
CA THR A 10 5.84 -0.97 -15.23
C THR A 10 7.11 -0.19 -14.91
N LYS A 11 7.67 -0.36 -13.69
CA LYS A 11 8.84 0.41 -13.23
C LYS A 11 10.11 -0.43 -13.09
N GLY A 12 9.98 -1.76 -13.22
CA GLY A 12 11.11 -2.67 -13.09
C GLY A 12 11.51 -2.94 -11.62
N SER A 13 12.77 -3.37 -11.44
CA SER A 13 13.31 -3.73 -10.12
C SER A 13 13.78 -2.48 -9.37
N LEU A 14 13.43 -2.38 -8.08
CA LEU A 14 13.80 -1.25 -7.23
C LEU A 14 13.97 -1.69 -5.76
N LEU A 15 14.75 -0.92 -5.02
CA LEU A 15 14.78 -1.02 -3.55
C LEU A 15 13.62 -0.20 -3.00
N GLY A 16 12.55 -0.88 -2.62
CA GLY A 16 11.32 -0.26 -2.16
C GLY A 16 10.09 -0.78 -2.88
N TYR A 17 9.02 0.01 -2.89
CA TYR A 17 7.76 -0.32 -3.52
C TYR A 17 7.03 0.96 -3.97
N TYR A 18 5.90 0.80 -4.65
CA TYR A 18 5.02 1.90 -5.03
C TYR A 18 3.66 1.79 -4.32
N SER A 19 3.00 2.93 -4.23
CA SER A 19 1.58 3.01 -3.91
C SER A 19 0.82 3.13 -5.22
N ASP A 20 0.04 2.12 -5.54
CA ASP A 20 -0.63 1.96 -6.81
C ASP A 20 -2.12 2.29 -6.69
N ILE A 21 -2.59 3.21 -7.53
CA ILE A 21 -4.02 3.48 -7.68
C ILE A 21 -4.56 2.49 -8.69
N VAL A 22 -5.44 1.61 -8.24
CA VAL A 22 -6.11 0.64 -9.09
C VAL A 22 -7.60 0.93 -9.15
N VAL A 23 -8.14 0.80 -10.36
CA VAL A 23 -9.56 1.01 -10.63
C VAL A 23 -10.14 -0.21 -11.34
N HIS A 24 -11.47 -0.40 -11.24
CA HIS A 24 -12.14 -1.37 -12.08
C HIS A 24 -12.08 -0.91 -13.54
N ARG A 25 -11.94 -1.86 -14.48
CA ARG A 25 -11.83 -1.55 -15.91
C ARG A 25 -12.96 -0.69 -16.45
N ASP A 26 -14.16 -0.79 -15.88
CA ASP A 26 -15.34 -0.03 -16.34
C ASP A 26 -15.19 1.49 -16.14
N VAL A 27 -14.29 1.91 -15.25
CA VAL A 27 -14.04 3.33 -14.95
C VAL A 27 -12.69 3.83 -15.46
N LYS A 28 -11.86 2.95 -16.07
CA LYS A 28 -10.50 3.27 -16.52
C LYS A 28 -10.40 4.47 -17.45
N ASP A 29 -11.40 4.66 -18.30
CA ASP A 29 -11.39 5.74 -19.29
C ASP A 29 -11.77 7.09 -18.68
N ARG A 30 -12.52 7.07 -17.56
CA ARG A 30 -12.89 8.24 -16.78
C ARG A 30 -11.77 8.71 -15.85
N VAL A 31 -10.94 7.78 -15.35
CA VAL A 31 -9.88 8.05 -14.37
C VAL A 31 -8.53 8.07 -15.10
N LYS A 32 -7.88 9.23 -15.16
CA LYS A 32 -6.54 9.41 -15.77
C LYS A 32 -5.50 9.85 -14.74
N GLU A 33 -5.94 10.59 -13.72
CA GLU A 33 -5.11 11.08 -12.65
C GLU A 33 -5.84 11.02 -11.31
N PHE A 34 -5.17 11.34 -10.22
CA PHE A 34 -5.77 11.26 -8.88
C PHE A 34 -7.02 12.13 -8.72
N TYR A 35 -7.03 13.31 -9.35
CA TYR A 35 -8.19 14.21 -9.27
C TYR A 35 -9.49 13.60 -9.83
N ASP A 36 -9.36 12.72 -10.82
CA ASP A 36 -10.50 12.07 -11.49
C ASP A 36 -11.22 11.03 -10.62
N ILE A 37 -10.62 10.62 -9.50
CA ILE A 37 -11.29 9.70 -8.56
C ILE A 37 -12.19 10.43 -7.55
N ARG A 38 -12.37 11.74 -7.71
CA ARG A 38 -13.35 12.50 -6.94
C ARG A 38 -14.75 11.89 -7.07
N GLY A 39 -15.42 11.71 -5.95
CA GLY A 39 -16.76 11.13 -5.89
C GLY A 39 -16.82 9.62 -6.10
N CYS A 40 -15.68 8.94 -6.29
CA CYS A 40 -15.65 7.49 -6.35
C CYS A 40 -15.86 6.85 -4.97
N LYS A 41 -16.36 5.62 -4.97
CA LYS A 41 -16.29 4.73 -3.80
C LYS A 41 -14.86 4.25 -3.64
N PHE A 42 -14.22 4.68 -2.56
CA PHE A 42 -12.81 4.42 -2.28
C PHE A 42 -12.63 3.37 -1.19
N VAL A 43 -11.65 2.50 -1.37
CA VAL A 43 -11.25 1.53 -0.36
C VAL A 43 -9.75 1.62 -0.08
N HIS A 44 -9.39 1.55 1.19
CA HIS A 44 -8.01 1.44 1.66
C HIS A 44 -7.82 0.25 2.59
N ALA A 45 -6.58 -0.19 2.78
CA ALA A 45 -6.29 -1.34 3.61
C ALA A 45 -6.54 -1.05 5.10
N ARG A 46 -5.75 -0.15 5.69
CA ARG A 46 -5.80 0.23 7.11
C ARG A 46 -5.42 1.69 7.28
N GLU A 47 -5.87 2.30 8.37
CA GLU A 47 -5.58 3.69 8.70
C GLU A 47 -4.08 3.99 8.88
N ASN A 48 -3.30 3.03 9.37
CA ASN A 48 -1.85 3.18 9.54
C ASN A 48 -1.03 2.76 8.30
N SER A 49 -1.68 2.37 7.20
CA SER A 49 -0.96 2.02 5.96
C SER A 49 -0.35 3.26 5.32
N LEU A 50 0.97 3.25 5.14
CA LEU A 50 1.68 4.32 4.44
C LEU A 50 1.16 4.47 3.00
N ALA A 51 1.09 3.38 2.25
CA ALA A 51 0.69 3.40 0.84
C ALA A 51 -0.79 3.71 0.64
N SER A 52 -1.70 3.02 1.36
CA SER A 52 -3.13 3.05 1.03
C SER A 52 -3.92 4.13 1.77
N ASN A 53 -3.36 4.73 2.84
CA ASN A 53 -4.05 5.73 3.64
C ASN A 53 -3.22 7.01 3.78
N ARG A 54 -2.02 6.95 4.38
CA ARG A 54 -1.25 8.15 4.72
C ARG A 54 -0.85 8.96 3.50
N LEU A 55 -0.44 8.30 2.43
CA LEU A 55 -0.09 8.97 1.19
C LEU A 55 -1.31 9.61 0.52
N VAL A 56 -2.48 8.95 0.57
CA VAL A 56 -3.74 9.52 0.09
C VAL A 56 -4.12 10.76 0.88
N LEU A 57 -4.05 10.72 2.22
CA LEU A 57 -4.28 11.88 3.08
C LEU A 57 -3.31 13.03 2.77
N ARG A 58 -2.03 12.73 2.52
CA ARG A 58 -1.06 13.75 2.09
C ARG A 58 -1.47 14.39 0.77
N MET A 59 -1.88 13.60 -0.21
CA MET A 59 -2.33 14.11 -1.52
C MET A 59 -3.57 14.98 -1.39
N LEU A 60 -4.58 14.55 -0.62
CA LEU A 60 -5.78 15.36 -0.34
C LEU A 60 -5.40 16.68 0.33
N LYS A 61 -4.53 16.64 1.35
CA LYS A 61 -4.06 17.84 2.04
C LYS A 61 -3.36 18.83 1.09
N GLN A 62 -2.51 18.33 0.19
CA GLN A 62 -1.81 19.14 -0.81
C GLN A 62 -2.77 19.79 -1.80
N MET A 63 -3.91 19.18 -2.07
CA MET A 63 -4.97 19.69 -2.94
C MET A 63 -5.95 20.61 -2.20
N GLY A 64 -5.83 20.75 -0.88
CA GLY A 64 -6.80 21.48 -0.06
C GLY A 64 -8.13 20.73 0.14
N GLU A 65 -8.09 19.40 0.00
CA GLU A 65 -9.23 18.50 0.08
C GLU A 65 -9.22 17.69 1.38
N ASP A 66 -10.32 17.05 1.68
CA ASP A 66 -10.51 16.16 2.83
C ASP A 66 -11.21 14.85 2.41
N ALA A 67 -11.68 14.08 3.37
CA ALA A 67 -12.36 12.80 3.12
C ALA A 67 -13.64 12.93 2.27
N SER A 68 -14.30 14.12 2.24
CA SER A 68 -15.47 14.36 1.39
C SER A 68 -15.16 14.36 -0.12
N PHE A 69 -13.87 14.32 -0.47
CA PHE A 69 -13.41 14.08 -1.85
C PHE A 69 -13.98 12.81 -2.44
N PHE A 70 -14.20 11.79 -1.62
CA PHE A 70 -14.80 10.51 -1.99
C PHE A 70 -16.29 10.46 -1.66
N SER A 71 -17.08 9.68 -2.41
CA SER A 71 -18.49 9.48 -2.11
C SER A 71 -18.72 8.49 -0.97
N ASP A 72 -17.84 7.52 -0.83
CA ASP A 72 -17.81 6.52 0.24
C ASP A 72 -16.38 6.07 0.49
N ILE A 73 -16.05 5.76 1.73
CA ILE A 73 -14.72 5.31 2.13
C ILE A 73 -14.85 4.08 3.02
N GLN A 74 -14.13 3.02 2.66
CA GLN A 74 -14.13 1.78 3.41
C GLN A 74 -12.70 1.33 3.74
N ALA A 75 -12.52 0.78 4.95
CA ALA A 75 -11.31 0.09 5.36
C ALA A 75 -11.52 -1.41 5.18
N SER A 76 -10.76 -2.04 4.30
CA SER A 76 -10.90 -3.48 4.01
C SER A 76 -10.14 -4.40 4.98
N GLY A 77 -9.20 -3.85 5.74
CA GLY A 77 -8.32 -4.59 6.65
C GLY A 77 -6.95 -4.94 6.06
N ASP A 78 -6.83 -5.16 4.75
CA ASP A 78 -5.58 -5.45 4.05
C ASP A 78 -5.66 -5.11 2.55
N HIS A 79 -4.48 -5.09 1.87
CA HIS A 79 -4.40 -4.72 0.46
C HIS A 79 -5.07 -5.72 -0.48
N MET A 80 -5.01 -7.02 -0.17
CA MET A 80 -5.64 -8.06 -1.00
C MET A 80 -7.14 -7.91 -1.01
N SER A 81 -7.74 -7.71 0.17
CA SER A 81 -9.17 -7.44 0.34
C SER A 81 -9.60 -6.15 -0.38
N SER A 82 -8.75 -5.10 -0.36
CA SER A 82 -9.02 -3.87 -1.13
C SER A 82 -9.10 -4.15 -2.63
N ILE A 83 -8.19 -4.94 -3.18
CA ILE A 83 -8.20 -5.31 -4.60
C ILE A 83 -9.46 -6.12 -4.93
N GLU A 84 -9.82 -7.09 -4.10
CA GLU A 84 -11.04 -7.89 -4.29
C GLU A 84 -12.31 -7.05 -4.27
N MET A 85 -12.37 -6.00 -3.46
CA MET A 85 -13.49 -5.06 -3.46
C MET A 85 -13.61 -4.30 -4.76
N VAL A 86 -12.50 -3.94 -5.41
CA VAL A 86 -12.53 -3.33 -6.74
C VAL A 86 -12.97 -4.34 -7.81
N VAL A 87 -12.41 -5.54 -7.82
CA VAL A 87 -12.78 -6.61 -8.76
C VAL A 87 -14.26 -6.96 -8.65
N SER A 88 -14.79 -7.04 -7.42
CA SER A 88 -16.21 -7.34 -7.17
C SER A 88 -17.14 -6.13 -7.29
N LYS A 89 -16.64 -4.97 -7.71
CA LYS A 89 -17.39 -3.70 -7.85
C LYS A 89 -18.02 -3.16 -6.56
N LYS A 90 -17.54 -3.61 -5.40
CA LYS A 90 -17.93 -3.06 -4.09
C LYS A 90 -17.30 -1.68 -3.86
N ALA A 91 -16.12 -1.47 -4.45
CA ALA A 91 -15.45 -0.17 -4.56
C ALA A 91 -15.10 0.11 -6.03
N GLU A 92 -14.94 1.39 -6.38
CA GLU A 92 -14.51 1.79 -7.74
C GLU A 92 -13.01 1.96 -7.82
N VAL A 93 -12.39 2.36 -6.71
CA VAL A 93 -10.96 2.70 -6.61
C VAL A 93 -10.37 2.14 -5.33
N ALA A 94 -9.19 1.57 -5.44
CA ALA A 94 -8.33 1.25 -4.29
C ALA A 94 -6.95 1.86 -4.46
N VAL A 95 -6.31 2.18 -3.34
CA VAL A 95 -4.88 2.47 -3.31
C VAL A 95 -4.20 1.37 -2.50
N VAL A 96 -3.25 0.69 -3.13
CA VAL A 96 -2.63 -0.52 -2.59
C VAL A 96 -1.10 -0.48 -2.77
N ASP A 97 -0.37 -1.27 -2.00
CA ASP A 97 1.05 -1.44 -2.27
C ASP A 97 1.29 -2.31 -3.50
N SER A 98 2.32 -1.98 -4.25
CA SER A 98 2.65 -2.64 -5.53
C SER A 98 3.05 -4.11 -5.38
N LEU A 99 3.56 -4.53 -4.21
CA LEU A 99 3.87 -5.93 -3.92
C LEU A 99 2.59 -6.76 -3.82
N SER A 100 1.61 -6.26 -3.05
CA SER A 100 0.31 -6.91 -2.92
C SER A 100 -0.41 -6.98 -4.25
N LEU A 101 -0.37 -5.90 -5.05
CA LEU A 101 -0.95 -5.90 -6.39
C LEU A 101 -0.27 -6.93 -7.30
N SER A 102 1.05 -6.94 -7.37
CA SER A 102 1.81 -7.91 -8.18
C SER A 102 1.53 -9.35 -7.77
N ASN A 103 1.48 -9.62 -6.46
CA ASN A 103 1.16 -10.94 -5.91
C ASN A 103 -0.28 -11.35 -6.25
N TYR A 104 -1.24 -10.42 -6.13
CA TYR A 104 -2.63 -10.67 -6.51
C TYR A 104 -2.75 -11.03 -7.98
N LEU A 105 -2.18 -10.22 -8.87
CA LEU A 105 -2.24 -10.44 -10.32
C LEU A 105 -1.57 -11.75 -10.74
N THR A 106 -0.49 -12.15 -10.08
CA THR A 106 0.17 -13.44 -10.34
C THR A 106 -0.70 -14.63 -9.95
N ARG A 107 -1.39 -14.55 -8.82
CA ARG A 107 -2.25 -15.64 -8.31
C ARG A 107 -3.62 -15.68 -8.98
N HIS A 108 -4.12 -14.54 -9.44
CA HIS A 108 -5.45 -14.38 -10.02
C HIS A 108 -5.35 -13.81 -11.44
N TYR A 109 -4.47 -14.40 -12.27
CA TYR A 109 -4.18 -13.90 -13.62
C TYR A 109 -5.44 -13.75 -14.48
N TYR A 110 -6.47 -14.55 -14.25
CA TYR A 110 -7.76 -14.47 -14.94
C TYR A 110 -8.58 -13.22 -14.58
N GLN A 111 -8.28 -12.56 -13.47
CA GLN A 111 -8.92 -11.32 -13.04
C GLN A 111 -8.14 -10.06 -13.46
N GLN A 112 -6.95 -10.21 -14.02
CA GLN A 112 -6.15 -9.07 -14.50
C GLN A 112 -6.93 -8.13 -15.43
N PRO A 113 -7.78 -8.63 -16.37
CA PRO A 113 -8.54 -7.75 -17.24
C PRO A 113 -9.56 -6.86 -16.52
N GLU A 114 -9.96 -7.20 -15.30
CA GLU A 114 -10.93 -6.43 -14.51
C GLU A 114 -10.27 -5.24 -13.79
N LEU A 115 -8.95 -5.25 -13.65
CA LEU A 115 -8.18 -4.23 -12.95
C LEU A 115 -7.40 -3.37 -13.94
N HIS A 116 -7.31 -2.09 -13.64
CA HIS A 116 -6.45 -1.16 -14.36
C HIS A 116 -5.60 -0.37 -13.38
N LEU A 117 -4.27 -0.46 -13.56
CA LEU A 117 -3.31 0.35 -12.82
C LEU A 117 -3.28 1.74 -13.44
N GLN A 118 -3.72 2.73 -12.69
CA GLN A 118 -3.87 4.08 -13.19
C GLN A 118 -2.65 4.94 -12.93
N VAL A 119 -2.21 5.02 -11.69
CA VAL A 119 -1.09 5.85 -11.24
C VAL A 119 -0.29 5.07 -10.20
N SER A 120 1.03 5.28 -10.20
CA SER A 120 1.93 4.75 -9.17
C SER A 120 2.69 5.89 -8.53
N TRP A 121 2.57 6.02 -7.22
CA TRP A 121 3.31 7.00 -6.41
C TRP A 121 4.49 6.34 -5.71
N GLY A 122 5.63 6.98 -5.75
CA GLY A 122 6.85 6.49 -5.11
C GLY A 122 8.10 6.74 -5.96
N PRO A 123 9.21 6.05 -5.66
CA PRO A 123 9.28 4.86 -4.78
C PRO A 123 9.11 5.21 -3.29
N LEU A 124 8.38 4.35 -2.58
CA LEU A 124 8.34 4.33 -1.12
C LEU A 124 9.50 3.47 -0.59
N PRO A 125 9.97 3.72 0.65
CA PRO A 125 11.08 2.96 1.22
C PRO A 125 10.73 1.47 1.34
N PRO A 126 11.73 0.58 1.24
CA PRO A 126 11.49 -0.86 1.37
C PRO A 126 10.94 -1.21 2.75
N HIS A 127 10.13 -2.28 2.83
CA HIS A 127 9.76 -2.84 4.11
C HIS A 127 11.02 -3.34 4.83
N PRO A 128 11.38 -2.79 6.01
CA PRO A 128 12.64 -3.11 6.65
C PRO A 128 12.59 -4.45 7.38
N ILE A 129 13.68 -5.20 7.30
CA ILE A 129 13.97 -6.27 8.23
C ILE A 129 14.78 -5.66 9.37
N ILE A 130 14.20 -5.63 10.55
CA ILE A 130 14.80 -5.07 11.77
C ILE A 130 15.17 -6.17 12.75
N PHE A 131 16.32 -6.02 13.38
CA PHE A 131 16.82 -6.95 14.37
C PHE A 131 16.59 -6.41 15.78
N ASN A 132 16.18 -7.29 16.69
CA ASN A 132 16.12 -6.93 18.09
C ASN A 132 17.55 -6.67 18.61
N THR A 133 17.74 -5.57 19.32
CA THR A 133 19.06 -5.16 19.88
C THR A 133 19.64 -6.13 20.88
N LYS A 134 18.82 -7.05 21.43
CA LYS A 134 19.26 -8.11 22.34
C LYS A 134 19.85 -9.34 21.63
N LEU A 135 19.76 -9.41 20.30
CA LEU A 135 20.37 -10.52 19.56
C LEU A 135 21.90 -10.41 19.59
N PRO A 136 22.62 -11.54 19.72
CA PRO A 136 24.07 -11.56 19.59
C PRO A 136 24.53 -11.00 18.23
N ALA A 137 25.56 -10.16 18.24
CA ALA A 137 26.04 -9.47 17.05
C ALA A 137 26.50 -10.45 15.94
N ASP A 138 27.09 -11.58 16.32
CA ASP A 138 27.51 -12.64 15.38
C ASP A 138 26.28 -13.30 14.69
N LEU A 139 25.19 -13.48 15.41
CA LEU A 139 23.95 -14.01 14.85
C LEU A 139 23.34 -13.01 13.86
N VAL A 140 23.25 -11.72 14.23
CA VAL A 140 22.76 -10.67 13.33
C VAL A 140 23.56 -10.65 12.04
N LYS A 141 24.91 -10.64 12.15
CA LYS A 141 25.80 -10.66 10.99
C LYS A 141 25.55 -11.86 10.08
N ARG A 142 25.40 -13.05 10.63
CA ARG A 142 25.12 -14.28 9.84
C ARG A 142 23.77 -14.21 9.13
N ILE A 143 22.74 -13.63 9.78
CA ILE A 143 21.42 -13.45 9.17
C ILE A 143 21.53 -12.43 8.02
N GLU A 144 22.19 -11.30 8.23
CA GLU A 144 22.43 -10.28 7.18
C GLU A 144 23.12 -10.89 5.96
N GLU A 145 24.25 -11.58 6.15
CA GLU A 145 25.00 -12.24 5.08
C GLU A 145 24.14 -13.26 4.32
N SER A 146 23.32 -14.00 5.05
CA SER A 146 22.39 -14.97 4.46
C SER A 146 21.32 -14.29 3.62
N LEU A 147 20.69 -13.21 4.08
CA LEU A 147 19.70 -12.44 3.34
C LEU A 147 20.31 -11.82 2.08
N LEU A 148 21.44 -11.12 2.21
CA LEU A 148 22.11 -10.43 1.11
C LEU A 148 22.64 -11.37 0.01
N SER A 149 22.81 -12.65 0.33
CA SER A 149 23.24 -13.67 -0.63
C SER A 149 22.11 -14.60 -1.10
N LEU A 150 20.91 -14.44 -0.57
CA LEU A 150 19.81 -15.41 -0.71
C LEU A 150 19.46 -15.68 -2.17
N GLN A 151 19.37 -14.63 -3.01
CA GLN A 151 19.05 -14.72 -4.43
C GLN A 151 20.10 -15.47 -5.26
N LYS A 152 21.32 -15.64 -4.72
CA LYS A 152 22.40 -16.39 -5.37
C LYS A 152 22.36 -17.88 -5.04
N LYS A 153 21.58 -18.30 -4.07
CA LYS A 153 21.48 -19.71 -3.66
C LYS A 153 20.54 -20.47 -4.62
N PRO A 154 20.88 -21.71 -4.99
CA PRO A 154 20.04 -22.52 -5.88
C PRO A 154 18.59 -22.63 -5.41
N GLY A 155 17.64 -22.41 -6.32
CA GLY A 155 16.20 -22.51 -6.05
C GLY A 155 15.59 -21.37 -5.23
N TRP A 156 16.38 -20.41 -4.75
CA TRP A 156 15.86 -19.28 -3.99
C TRP A 156 15.39 -18.12 -4.88
N LYS A 157 15.96 -17.98 -6.06
CA LYS A 157 15.55 -16.98 -7.03
C LYS A 157 14.07 -17.14 -7.36
N GLU A 158 13.65 -18.31 -7.80
CA GLU A 158 12.26 -18.63 -8.15
C GLU A 158 11.31 -18.47 -6.93
N ARG A 159 11.79 -18.83 -5.72
CA ARG A 159 11.00 -18.66 -4.50
C ARG A 159 10.73 -17.19 -4.17
N LEU A 160 11.72 -16.32 -4.34
CA LEU A 160 11.58 -14.89 -4.12
C LEU A 160 10.68 -14.24 -5.20
N GLU A 161 10.85 -14.64 -6.45
CA GLU A 161 10.05 -14.14 -7.58
C GLU A 161 8.56 -14.44 -7.42
N ASN A 162 8.18 -15.54 -6.75
CA ASN A 162 6.78 -15.84 -6.38
C ASN A 162 6.15 -14.77 -5.45
N PHE A 163 6.97 -13.96 -4.81
CA PHE A 163 6.55 -12.83 -3.98
C PHE A 163 6.92 -11.47 -4.59
N SER A 164 7.28 -11.45 -5.88
CA SER A 164 7.74 -10.24 -6.57
C SER A 164 8.99 -9.61 -5.92
N ILE A 165 9.82 -10.42 -5.28
CA ILE A 165 11.08 -10.03 -4.65
C ILE A 165 12.22 -10.61 -5.47
N THR A 166 13.25 -9.81 -5.78
CA THR A 166 14.44 -10.26 -6.49
C THR A 166 15.66 -10.45 -5.57
N GLY A 167 15.62 -9.92 -4.38
CA GLY A 167 16.68 -10.04 -3.39
C GLY A 167 16.54 -9.06 -2.23
N PHE A 168 17.61 -8.95 -1.46
CA PHE A 168 17.70 -8.03 -0.34
C PHE A 168 18.96 -7.18 -0.47
N HIS A 169 18.86 -5.91 -0.04
CA HIS A 169 19.96 -4.96 -0.01
C HIS A 169 20.01 -4.24 1.34
N LYS A 170 21.19 -3.76 1.68
CA LYS A 170 21.34 -2.88 2.86
C LYS A 170 20.55 -1.61 2.64
N THR A 171 19.89 -1.17 3.70
CA THR A 171 19.18 0.11 3.76
C THR A 171 19.59 0.89 5.00
N SER A 172 19.39 2.19 4.98
CA SER A 172 19.68 3.08 6.11
C SER A 172 18.42 3.80 6.56
N PHE A 173 18.48 4.42 7.73
CA PHE A 173 17.38 5.24 8.25
C PHE A 173 17.00 6.39 7.32
N ASP A 174 17.99 6.96 6.61
CA ASP A 174 17.76 8.10 5.69
C ASP A 174 16.77 7.75 4.57
N ASN A 175 16.70 6.49 4.15
CA ASN A 175 15.74 6.04 3.16
C ASN A 175 14.28 6.11 3.64
N TYR A 176 14.04 6.31 4.94
CA TYR A 176 12.71 6.35 5.56
C TYR A 176 12.26 7.77 5.92
N LEU A 177 13.11 8.79 5.77
CA LEU A 177 12.80 10.17 6.17
C LEU A 177 11.53 10.70 5.49
N GLU A 178 11.35 10.46 4.18
CA GLU A 178 10.14 10.89 3.49
C GLU A 178 8.88 10.18 4.03
N ALA A 179 8.98 8.89 4.36
CA ALA A 179 7.86 8.17 4.96
C ALA A 179 7.50 8.72 6.34
N ILE A 180 8.51 9.12 7.13
CA ILE A 180 8.33 9.78 8.43
C ILE A 180 7.63 11.12 8.23
N ASP A 181 8.07 11.95 7.30
CA ASP A 181 7.42 13.22 6.97
C ASP A 181 5.95 13.04 6.56
N ILE A 182 5.65 12.00 5.76
CA ILE A 182 4.27 11.68 5.39
C ILE A 182 3.44 11.36 6.63
N LEU A 183 3.96 10.50 7.52
CA LEU A 183 3.28 10.10 8.74
C LEU A 183 3.02 11.30 9.66
N GLU A 184 4.03 12.14 9.90
CA GLU A 184 3.91 13.34 10.73
C GLU A 184 2.92 14.35 10.13
N ALA A 185 3.02 14.62 8.83
CA ALA A 185 2.14 15.56 8.13
C ALA A 185 0.67 15.13 8.11
N THR A 186 0.40 13.83 8.34
CA THR A 186 -0.96 13.25 8.28
C THR A 186 -1.43 12.68 9.62
N GLN A 187 -0.68 12.86 10.70
CA GLN A 187 -0.97 12.25 12.00
C GLN A 187 -2.36 12.59 12.54
N SER A 188 -2.81 13.84 12.36
CA SER A 188 -4.12 14.32 12.79
C SER A 188 -5.24 14.16 11.77
N LEU A 189 -4.94 13.60 10.60
CA LEU A 189 -5.89 13.44 9.51
C LEU A 189 -6.49 12.03 9.51
N THR A 190 -7.72 11.92 9.05
CA THR A 190 -8.42 10.64 8.90
C THR A 190 -9.22 10.60 7.60
N LEU A 191 -9.32 9.42 7.00
CA LEU A 191 -10.25 9.12 5.92
C LEU A 191 -11.61 8.63 6.46
N ALA A 192 -11.77 8.47 7.77
CA ALA A 192 -13.08 8.15 8.33
C ALA A 192 -14.07 9.26 7.96
N SER A 193 -15.14 8.90 7.25
CA SER A 193 -16.27 9.79 7.08
C SER A 193 -16.83 10.14 8.47
N ASN A 194 -17.00 11.42 8.77
CA ASN A 194 -17.69 11.88 9.98
C ASN A 194 -19.18 11.55 9.87
N ILE A 195 -19.54 10.27 9.85
CA ILE A 195 -20.91 9.86 10.14
C ILE A 195 -21.02 9.95 11.67
N THR A 196 -21.35 11.14 12.14
CA THR A 196 -21.85 11.33 13.49
C THR A 196 -23.19 10.59 13.55
N LEU A 197 -23.17 9.34 13.98
CA LEU A 197 -24.37 8.63 14.38
C LEU A 197 -24.87 9.35 15.63
N ASN A 198 -25.75 10.35 15.46
CA ASN A 198 -26.54 10.93 16.53
C ASN A 198 -27.50 9.86 17.03
N PHE A 199 -27.04 8.99 17.92
CA PHE A 199 -27.91 8.16 18.75
C PHE A 199 -28.58 9.07 19.78
N ASN A 200 -29.71 9.66 19.44
CA ASN A 200 -30.61 10.23 20.42
C ASN A 200 -31.21 9.07 21.24
N PHE A 201 -30.55 8.72 22.33
CA PHE A 201 -31.18 7.92 23.37
C PHE A 201 -32.15 8.79 24.14
N ASN A 202 -33.40 8.86 23.70
CA ASN A 202 -34.48 9.32 24.56
C ASN A 202 -34.77 8.23 25.61
N VAL A 203 -34.08 8.30 26.73
CA VAL A 203 -34.47 7.55 27.93
C VAL A 203 -35.57 8.37 28.62
N SER A 204 -36.84 8.05 28.36
CA SER A 204 -37.93 8.51 29.19
C SER A 204 -38.00 7.65 30.45
N PHE A 205 -37.63 8.18 31.59
CA PHE A 205 -37.94 7.58 32.86
C PHE A 205 -39.42 7.91 33.17
N GLY A 206 -40.27 6.85 33.15
CA GLY A 206 -41.58 6.84 33.72
C GLY A 206 -41.50 6.28 35.14
#